data_f222efaecef719598a3a768043c2fba0
#
_entry.id   f222efaecef719598a3a768043c2fba0
#
_cell.length_a   1.000
_cell.length_b   1.000
_cell.length_c   1.000
_cell.angle_alpha   90.00
_cell.angle_beta   90.00
_cell.angle_gamma   90.00
#
_symmetry.space_group_name_H-M   'P 1'
#
loop_
_entity.id
_entity.type
_entity.pdbx_description
1 polymer ?
#
loop_
_entity_poly.entity_id
_entity_poly.type
_entity_poly.pdbx_seq_one_letter_code
_entity_poly.pdbx_strand_id
1 'polypeptide(L)'
;MRDITESGFPIKADYLNGEKPGVYPFTRGIYEQMYLKKPWTMRQYAGFGSAKESNERYLQLVAAGTGGLSVAFDLPTQMGYDSDAPQSLGEVGRVGVAIDSLVDMRELFDKIPLEKVSTSMTINAPAAILLLMYQIIAEERGISSQELQGTIQNDLLKEYISRGTYIYPPKQSLRLTTDIFEYCTKELPKWNSISVSGYHMAEAGANPVQEIAFTFANAIAYLDCAKERGLSIEDVASRMSFFFVSRTTVLEEVAKFRAARQIWAQIMKERFGVTSERAMHLRFHTQTAGVQLTAQQPELNLVRVALQALAAV
;
A
#
# COMPACT_ATOMS: atom_id res chain seq x y z
N MET A 1 10.94 -3.81 24.50
CA MET A 1 11.65 -2.55 24.17
C MET A 1 12.43 -2.15 25.42
N ARG A 2 13.63 -1.60 25.31
CA ARG A 2 14.39 -1.17 26.50
C ARG A 2 13.73 0.08 27.07
N ASP A 3 13.51 0.12 28.37
CA ASP A 3 12.90 1.27 29.05
C ASP A 3 13.97 2.26 29.57
N ILE A 4 15.25 1.90 29.46
CA ILE A 4 16.40 2.70 29.86
C ILE A 4 17.50 2.63 28.80
N THR A 5 18.26 3.72 28.67
CA THR A 5 19.46 3.81 27.82
C THR A 5 20.61 2.97 28.41
N GLU A 6 21.66 2.75 27.63
CA GLU A 6 22.89 2.08 28.11
C GLU A 6 23.57 2.84 29.26
N SER A 7 23.36 4.16 29.34
CA SER A 7 23.85 5.03 30.42
C SER A 7 22.91 5.08 31.64
N GLY A 8 21.85 4.26 31.66
CA GLY A 8 20.93 4.16 32.80
C GLY A 8 19.83 5.24 32.87
N PHE A 9 19.67 6.07 31.86
CA PHE A 9 18.61 7.08 31.83
C PHE A 9 17.28 6.47 31.34
N PRO A 10 16.14 6.82 31.94
CA PRO A 10 14.84 6.38 31.46
C PRO A 10 14.58 6.88 30.04
N ILE A 11 14.11 6.01 29.17
CA ILE A 11 13.67 6.38 27.82
C ILE A 11 12.24 6.90 27.93
N LYS A 12 12.04 8.16 27.54
CA LYS A 12 10.71 8.77 27.50
C LYS A 12 10.05 8.50 26.15
N ALA A 13 8.73 8.38 26.16
CA ALA A 13 7.94 8.28 24.93
C ALA A 13 8.00 9.57 24.09
N ASP A 14 8.25 10.71 24.75
CA ASP A 14 8.35 12.02 24.12
C ASP A 14 9.42 12.88 24.80
N TYR A 15 10.32 13.46 24.02
CA TYR A 15 11.41 14.34 24.49
C TYR A 15 11.19 15.82 24.15
N LEU A 16 10.11 16.16 23.44
CA LEU A 16 9.86 17.52 22.98
C LEU A 16 8.67 18.14 23.70
N ASN A 17 8.84 19.39 24.12
CA ASN A 17 7.75 20.25 24.55
C ASN A 17 7.06 20.79 23.28
N GLY A 18 5.86 20.30 22.94
CA GLY A 18 5.16 20.76 21.75
C GLY A 18 4.14 19.75 21.20
N GLU A 19 4.07 19.63 19.89
CA GLU A 19 3.15 18.74 19.19
C GLU A 19 3.30 17.29 19.66
N LYS A 20 2.18 16.68 20.05
CA LYS A 20 2.14 15.28 20.48
C LYS A 20 1.74 14.37 19.32
N PRO A 21 2.26 13.13 19.23
CA PRO A 21 1.72 12.14 18.31
C PRO A 21 0.27 11.80 18.67
N GLY A 22 -0.53 11.43 17.66
CA GLY A 22 -1.96 11.12 17.84
C GLY A 22 -2.88 12.35 17.95
N VAL A 23 -2.35 13.56 17.85
CA VAL A 23 -3.13 14.82 17.94
C VAL A 23 -3.09 15.54 16.60
N TYR A 24 -4.26 16.05 16.16
CA TYR A 24 -4.37 16.87 14.96
C TYR A 24 -3.35 18.02 14.97
N PRO A 25 -2.63 18.29 13.87
CA PRO A 25 -2.73 17.71 12.53
C PRO A 25 -1.88 16.44 12.30
N PHE A 26 -1.59 15.67 13.31
CA PHE A 26 -0.90 14.36 13.26
C PHE A 26 0.53 14.40 12.74
N THR A 27 1.19 15.54 12.79
CA THR A 27 2.56 15.76 12.27
C THR A 27 3.55 14.72 12.77
N ARG A 28 3.49 14.35 14.06
CA ARG A 28 4.40 13.39 14.72
C ARG A 28 3.94 11.94 14.66
N GLY A 29 2.79 11.66 14.08
CA GLY A 29 2.23 10.33 13.96
C GLY A 29 0.74 10.30 14.21
N ILE A 30 0.08 9.31 13.64
CA ILE A 30 -1.39 9.15 13.69
C ILE A 30 -1.88 8.47 14.97
N TYR A 31 -0.99 7.93 15.78
CA TYR A 31 -1.31 7.31 17.07
C TYR A 31 -0.41 7.88 18.19
N GLU A 32 -0.94 7.94 19.40
CA GLU A 32 -0.23 8.49 20.56
C GLU A 32 1.11 7.80 20.83
N GLN A 33 1.16 6.49 20.73
CA GLN A 33 2.37 5.70 21.03
C GLN A 33 3.09 5.18 19.80
N MET A 34 2.52 5.36 18.60
CA MET A 34 3.12 4.88 17.33
C MET A 34 3.77 3.49 17.47
N TYR A 35 5.05 3.39 17.14
CA TYR A 35 5.83 2.13 17.17
C TYR A 35 6.26 1.69 18.57
N LEU A 36 6.06 2.51 19.60
CA LEU A 36 6.28 2.10 20.99
C LEU A 36 5.26 1.04 21.43
N LYS A 37 4.01 1.18 20.97
CA LYS A 37 2.93 0.22 21.27
C LYS A 37 3.00 -1.01 20.39
N LYS A 38 3.24 -0.83 19.10
CA LYS A 38 3.27 -1.90 18.10
C LYS A 38 4.29 -1.56 17.02
N PRO A 39 5.29 -2.43 16.77
CA PRO A 39 6.21 -2.26 15.67
C PRO A 39 5.47 -2.16 14.33
N TRP A 40 6.10 -1.54 13.35
CA TRP A 40 5.60 -1.52 11.98
C TRP A 40 5.51 -2.93 11.40
N THR A 41 4.59 -3.14 10.49
CA THR A 41 4.47 -4.41 9.78
C THR A 41 5.48 -4.48 8.65
N MET A 42 6.43 -5.40 8.73
CA MET A 42 7.31 -5.71 7.61
C MET A 42 6.57 -6.61 6.61
N ARG A 43 6.67 -6.26 5.33
CA ARG A 43 6.13 -7.05 4.22
C ARG A 43 7.24 -7.30 3.21
N GLN A 44 7.33 -8.51 2.72
CA GLN A 44 8.16 -8.83 1.56
C GLN A 44 7.26 -8.81 0.32
N TYR A 45 7.63 -8.00 -0.66
CA TYR A 45 7.02 -8.00 -1.98
C TYR A 45 7.52 -9.25 -2.71
N ALA A 46 6.64 -10.19 -2.96
CA ALA A 46 6.99 -11.49 -3.49
C ALA A 46 5.93 -11.97 -4.50
N GLY A 47 6.39 -12.66 -5.52
CA GLY A 47 5.62 -13.26 -6.59
C GLY A 47 6.55 -13.54 -7.77
N PHE A 48 6.52 -14.75 -8.28
CA PHE A 48 7.32 -15.18 -9.42
C PHE A 48 6.76 -16.50 -10.00
N GLY A 49 7.02 -16.74 -11.25
CA GLY A 49 6.66 -18.00 -11.89
C GLY A 49 5.17 -18.33 -11.82
N SER A 50 4.86 -19.55 -11.48
CA SER A 50 3.51 -20.06 -11.31
C SER A 50 2.90 -19.71 -9.95
N ALA A 51 1.58 -19.83 -9.86
CA ALA A 51 0.84 -19.70 -8.61
C ALA A 51 1.37 -20.64 -7.52
N LYS A 52 1.72 -21.87 -7.87
CA LYS A 52 2.26 -22.89 -6.97
C LYS A 52 3.62 -22.47 -6.39
N GLU A 53 4.57 -22.04 -7.21
CA GLU A 53 5.90 -21.62 -6.74
C GLU A 53 5.78 -20.42 -5.81
N SER A 54 4.92 -19.45 -6.14
CA SER A 54 4.65 -18.30 -5.29
C SER A 54 3.95 -18.69 -3.98
N ASN A 55 3.03 -19.64 -4.00
CA ASN A 55 2.37 -20.18 -2.80
C ASN A 55 3.39 -20.79 -1.84
N GLU A 56 4.28 -21.64 -2.33
CA GLU A 56 5.34 -22.25 -1.50
C GLU A 56 6.16 -21.17 -0.78
N ARG A 57 6.48 -20.07 -1.47
CA ARG A 57 7.18 -18.93 -0.86
C ARG A 57 6.32 -18.23 0.20
N TYR A 58 5.04 -18.04 -0.06
CA TYR A 58 4.14 -17.40 0.92
C TYR A 58 3.96 -18.24 2.18
N LEU A 59 3.85 -19.55 2.04
CA LEU A 59 3.79 -20.47 3.20
C LEU A 59 5.05 -20.38 4.06
N GLN A 60 6.24 -20.29 3.44
CA GLN A 60 7.49 -20.05 4.17
C GLN A 60 7.49 -18.72 4.93
N LEU A 61 7.01 -17.64 4.31
CA LEU A 61 6.92 -16.32 4.95
C LEU A 61 5.95 -16.33 6.13
N VAL A 62 4.78 -16.96 5.98
CA VAL A 62 3.80 -17.09 7.06
C VAL A 62 4.37 -17.94 8.20
N ALA A 63 5.04 -19.06 7.90
CA ALA A 63 5.70 -19.89 8.90
C ALA A 63 6.83 -19.15 9.65
N ALA A 64 7.50 -18.20 8.98
CA ALA A 64 8.51 -17.31 9.58
C ALA A 64 7.90 -16.17 10.42
N GLY A 65 6.57 -16.12 10.58
CA GLY A 65 5.87 -15.15 11.43
C GLY A 65 5.48 -13.84 10.72
N THR A 66 5.48 -13.80 9.38
CA THR A 66 5.00 -12.64 8.63
C THR A 66 3.50 -12.46 8.83
N GLY A 67 3.07 -11.33 9.38
CA GLY A 67 1.66 -10.99 9.60
C GLY A 67 0.93 -10.42 8.40
N GLY A 68 1.61 -10.32 7.24
CA GLY A 68 1.02 -9.78 6.01
C GLY A 68 1.81 -10.17 4.76
N LEU A 69 1.09 -10.51 3.72
CA LEU A 69 1.64 -10.80 2.40
C LEU A 69 1.57 -9.58 1.49
N SER A 70 2.51 -9.49 0.55
CA SER A 70 2.49 -8.51 -0.53
C SER A 70 2.72 -9.22 -1.85
N VAL A 71 1.66 -9.29 -2.66
CA VAL A 71 1.63 -10.05 -3.92
C VAL A 71 2.15 -9.21 -5.06
N ALA A 72 3.18 -9.70 -5.74
CA ALA A 72 3.67 -9.20 -7.01
C ALA A 72 3.02 -10.01 -8.14
N PHE A 73 2.24 -9.36 -8.99
CA PHE A 73 1.70 -9.96 -10.22
C PHE A 73 2.61 -9.64 -11.40
N ASP A 74 2.69 -10.57 -12.34
CA ASP A 74 3.46 -10.36 -13.56
C ASP A 74 2.83 -9.31 -14.49
N LEU A 75 3.56 -8.91 -15.51
CA LEU A 75 3.10 -7.86 -16.42
C LEU A 75 1.84 -8.26 -17.20
N PRO A 76 1.70 -9.48 -17.75
CA PRO A 76 0.45 -9.90 -18.38
C PRO A 76 -0.76 -9.77 -17.48
N THR A 77 -0.70 -10.30 -16.25
CA THR A 77 -1.78 -10.16 -15.26
C THR A 77 -2.12 -8.68 -14.98
N GLN A 78 -1.11 -7.81 -14.86
CA GLN A 78 -1.30 -6.37 -14.63
C GLN A 78 -1.96 -5.66 -15.81
N MET A 79 -1.72 -6.16 -17.04
CA MET A 79 -2.28 -5.62 -18.28
C MET A 79 -3.60 -6.31 -18.70
N GLY A 80 -4.05 -7.32 -17.94
CA GLY A 80 -5.27 -8.07 -18.23
C GLY A 80 -5.15 -9.00 -19.45
N TYR A 81 -3.94 -9.51 -19.71
CA TYR A 81 -3.69 -10.54 -20.71
C TYR A 81 -3.59 -11.90 -20.06
N ASP A 82 -4.10 -12.92 -20.76
CA ASP A 82 -3.86 -14.31 -20.41
C ASP A 82 -2.41 -14.70 -20.74
N SER A 83 -1.87 -15.70 -20.06
CA SER A 83 -0.48 -16.14 -20.23
C SER A 83 -0.18 -16.69 -21.62
N ASP A 84 -1.17 -17.19 -22.34
CA ASP A 84 -1.05 -17.71 -23.71
C ASP A 84 -1.24 -16.64 -24.81
N ALA A 85 -1.57 -15.41 -24.42
CA ALA A 85 -1.70 -14.31 -25.36
C ALA A 85 -0.34 -13.98 -26.02
N PRO A 86 -0.30 -13.65 -27.33
CA PRO A 86 0.95 -13.31 -28.01
C PRO A 86 1.73 -12.16 -27.35
N GLN A 87 1.03 -11.22 -26.72
CA GLN A 87 1.61 -10.07 -26.00
C GLN A 87 2.31 -10.47 -24.69
N SER A 88 1.99 -11.64 -24.16
CA SER A 88 2.53 -12.15 -22.89
C SER A 88 3.86 -12.88 -23.06
N LEU A 89 4.28 -13.13 -24.31
CA LEU A 89 5.47 -13.90 -24.60
C LEU A 89 6.74 -13.28 -23.96
N GLY A 90 7.40 -14.06 -23.11
CA GLY A 90 8.63 -13.68 -22.43
C GLY A 90 8.43 -12.86 -21.14
N GLU A 91 7.19 -12.53 -20.76
CA GLU A 91 6.86 -11.77 -19.56
C GLU A 91 6.12 -12.59 -18.49
N VAL A 92 5.57 -13.76 -18.86
CA VAL A 92 4.81 -14.63 -17.94
C VAL A 92 5.67 -15.08 -16.77
N GLY A 93 5.22 -14.81 -15.56
CA GLY A 93 5.88 -15.21 -14.30
C GLY A 93 7.23 -14.54 -14.03
N ARG A 94 7.67 -13.58 -14.83
CA ARG A 94 9.04 -13.04 -14.79
C ARG A 94 9.28 -12.05 -13.64
N VAL A 95 8.36 -11.10 -13.43
CA VAL A 95 8.49 -10.05 -12.40
C VAL A 95 7.39 -10.11 -11.35
N GLY A 96 6.63 -11.18 -11.36
CA GLY A 96 5.51 -11.44 -10.49
C GLY A 96 4.88 -12.78 -10.82
N VAL A 97 3.84 -13.17 -10.11
CA VAL A 97 3.08 -14.38 -10.35
C VAL A 97 2.07 -14.18 -11.46
N ALA A 98 1.97 -15.15 -12.38
CA ALA A 98 0.94 -15.19 -13.41
C ALA A 98 -0.38 -15.69 -12.83
N ILE A 99 -1.47 -14.95 -13.04
CA ILE A 99 -2.83 -15.30 -12.63
C ILE A 99 -3.77 -15.05 -13.80
N ASP A 100 -4.22 -16.12 -14.43
CA ASP A 100 -5.15 -16.07 -15.56
C ASP A 100 -6.59 -16.33 -15.11
N SER A 101 -6.76 -17.10 -14.05
CA SER A 101 -8.06 -17.61 -13.64
C SER A 101 -8.22 -17.76 -12.12
N LEU A 102 -9.45 -18.07 -11.71
CA LEU A 102 -9.76 -18.43 -10.33
C LEU A 102 -9.02 -19.70 -9.87
N VAL A 103 -8.62 -20.57 -10.79
CA VAL A 103 -7.84 -21.78 -10.47
C VAL A 103 -6.46 -21.40 -9.97
N ASP A 104 -5.78 -20.48 -10.64
CA ASP A 104 -4.46 -19.98 -10.23
C ASP A 104 -4.56 -19.23 -8.90
N MET A 105 -5.63 -18.47 -8.70
CA MET A 105 -5.84 -17.77 -7.44
C MET A 105 -6.08 -18.73 -6.26
N ARG A 106 -6.79 -19.85 -6.48
CA ARG A 106 -6.93 -20.92 -5.46
C ARG A 106 -5.60 -21.55 -5.13
N GLU A 107 -4.78 -21.83 -6.14
CA GLU A 107 -3.45 -22.40 -5.96
C GLU A 107 -2.51 -21.43 -5.23
N LEU A 108 -2.52 -20.14 -5.61
CA LEU A 108 -1.70 -19.11 -5.00
C LEU A 108 -1.93 -18.97 -3.50
N PHE A 109 -3.17 -19.09 -3.06
CA PHE A 109 -3.55 -18.95 -1.64
C PHE A 109 -3.85 -20.27 -0.93
N ASP A 110 -3.51 -21.43 -1.53
CA ASP A 110 -3.73 -22.71 -0.86
C ASP A 110 -3.08 -22.76 0.53
N LYS A 111 -3.83 -23.22 1.53
CA LYS A 111 -3.42 -23.34 2.95
C LYS A 111 -3.01 -22.04 3.65
N ILE A 112 -3.17 -20.88 3.01
CA ILE A 112 -2.93 -19.58 3.65
C ILE A 112 -4.18 -19.19 4.44
N PRO A 113 -4.07 -18.86 5.75
CA PRO A 113 -5.21 -18.46 6.58
C PRO A 113 -5.61 -17.01 6.28
N LEU A 114 -6.53 -16.81 5.31
CA LEU A 114 -6.92 -15.50 4.79
C LEU A 114 -7.54 -14.59 5.86
N GLU A 115 -8.16 -15.16 6.89
CA GLU A 115 -8.76 -14.44 8.02
C GLU A 115 -7.71 -13.89 9.00
N LYS A 116 -6.47 -14.44 8.98
CA LYS A 116 -5.38 -14.08 9.91
C LYS A 116 -4.30 -13.24 9.25
N VAL A 117 -4.08 -13.44 7.96
CA VAL A 117 -2.99 -12.80 7.20
C VAL A 117 -3.57 -11.69 6.33
N SER A 118 -3.14 -10.44 6.58
CA SER A 118 -3.56 -9.36 5.69
C SER A 118 -2.82 -9.43 4.35
N THR A 119 -3.55 -9.32 3.24
CA THR A 119 -2.98 -9.44 1.89
C THR A 119 -2.98 -8.11 1.17
N SER A 120 -1.80 -7.67 0.72
CA SER A 120 -1.65 -6.51 -0.16
C SER A 120 -1.42 -6.99 -1.58
N MET A 121 -2.23 -6.51 -2.52
CA MET A 121 -2.12 -6.84 -3.95
C MET A 121 -1.70 -5.60 -4.73
N THR A 122 -0.52 -5.65 -5.35
CA THR A 122 -0.03 -4.58 -6.22
C THR A 122 -0.65 -4.74 -7.60
N ILE A 123 -1.89 -4.34 -7.70
CA ILE A 123 -2.71 -4.46 -8.92
C ILE A 123 -3.56 -3.21 -9.12
N ASN A 124 -3.72 -2.76 -10.35
CA ASN A 124 -4.39 -1.51 -10.71
C ASN A 124 -5.57 -1.75 -11.68
N ALA A 125 -5.35 -1.79 -12.99
CA ALA A 125 -6.45 -1.91 -13.94
C ALA A 125 -7.33 -3.17 -13.74
N PRO A 126 -6.77 -4.38 -13.52
CA PRO A 126 -7.54 -5.59 -13.21
C PRO A 126 -7.90 -5.75 -11.72
N ALA A 127 -7.69 -4.72 -10.88
CA ALA A 127 -7.84 -4.82 -9.42
C ALA A 127 -9.21 -5.36 -8.98
N ALA A 128 -10.30 -4.97 -9.66
CA ALA A 128 -11.64 -5.45 -9.35
C ALA A 128 -11.75 -6.97 -9.50
N ILE A 129 -11.20 -7.52 -10.59
CA ILE A 129 -11.27 -8.95 -10.90
C ILE A 129 -10.46 -9.76 -9.89
N LEU A 130 -9.21 -9.33 -9.61
CA LEU A 130 -8.34 -10.01 -8.65
C LEU A 130 -8.91 -9.95 -7.21
N LEU A 131 -9.54 -8.84 -6.83
CA LEU A 131 -10.22 -8.70 -5.55
C LEU A 131 -11.41 -9.67 -5.43
N LEU A 132 -12.24 -9.76 -6.46
CA LEU A 132 -13.37 -10.68 -6.47
C LEU A 132 -12.92 -12.14 -6.47
N MET A 133 -11.87 -12.49 -7.20
CA MET A 133 -11.27 -13.84 -7.13
C MET A 133 -10.81 -14.17 -5.71
N TYR A 134 -10.14 -13.22 -5.04
CA TYR A 134 -9.70 -13.38 -3.65
C TYR A 134 -10.87 -13.57 -2.67
N GLN A 135 -11.95 -12.82 -2.85
CA GLN A 135 -13.16 -12.97 -2.06
C GLN A 135 -13.83 -14.33 -2.29
N ILE A 136 -13.97 -14.77 -3.55
CA ILE A 136 -14.57 -16.07 -3.89
C ILE A 136 -13.81 -17.22 -3.20
N ILE A 137 -12.48 -17.21 -3.25
CA ILE A 137 -11.71 -18.29 -2.59
C ILE A 137 -11.85 -18.27 -1.06
N ALA A 138 -12.08 -17.11 -0.46
CA ALA A 138 -12.39 -17.01 0.97
C ALA A 138 -13.78 -17.58 1.27
N GLU A 139 -14.79 -17.22 0.49
CA GLU A 139 -16.16 -17.72 0.61
C GLU A 139 -16.24 -19.24 0.42
N GLU A 140 -15.52 -19.80 -0.57
CA GLU A 140 -15.39 -21.26 -0.76
C GLU A 140 -14.82 -22.00 0.45
N ARG A 141 -14.05 -21.29 1.29
CA ARG A 141 -13.48 -21.83 2.55
C ARG A 141 -14.32 -21.52 3.78
N GLY A 142 -15.51 -20.93 3.59
CA GLY A 142 -16.39 -20.54 4.68
C GLY A 142 -15.92 -19.31 5.47
N ILE A 143 -15.00 -18.52 4.92
CA ILE A 143 -14.51 -17.28 5.52
C ILE A 143 -15.39 -16.13 5.05
N SER A 144 -15.98 -15.39 5.99
CA SER A 144 -16.81 -14.23 5.66
C SER A 144 -15.98 -13.12 5.01
N SER A 145 -16.52 -12.49 3.96
CA SER A 145 -15.93 -11.30 3.35
C SER A 145 -15.69 -10.17 4.35
N GLN A 146 -16.50 -10.08 5.40
CA GLN A 146 -16.36 -9.12 6.51
C GLN A 146 -15.08 -9.32 7.35
N GLU A 147 -14.45 -10.49 7.27
CA GLU A 147 -13.23 -10.80 8.01
C GLU A 147 -11.97 -10.50 7.21
N LEU A 148 -12.08 -10.38 5.89
CA LEU A 148 -10.95 -10.18 5.00
C LEU A 148 -10.29 -8.83 5.24
N GLN A 149 -8.96 -8.87 5.40
CA GLN A 149 -8.12 -7.68 5.62
C GLN A 149 -7.04 -7.61 4.56
N GLY A 150 -6.94 -6.46 3.93
CA GLY A 150 -5.93 -6.30 2.89
C GLY A 150 -6.00 -4.94 2.22
N THR A 151 -5.33 -4.88 1.09
CA THR A 151 -5.25 -3.66 0.27
C THR A 151 -5.08 -4.06 -1.18
N ILE A 152 -5.83 -3.45 -2.08
CA ILE A 152 -5.48 -3.39 -3.50
C ILE A 152 -4.89 -2.01 -3.79
N GLN A 153 -3.95 -1.93 -4.73
CA GLN A 153 -3.37 -0.63 -5.07
C GLN A 153 -4.40 0.27 -5.74
N ASN A 154 -5.05 -0.21 -6.81
CA ASN A 154 -6.20 0.45 -7.45
C ASN A 154 -5.97 1.96 -7.76
N ASP A 155 -4.70 2.37 -7.88
CA ASP A 155 -4.30 3.73 -8.20
C ASP A 155 -4.00 3.83 -9.69
N LEU A 156 -5.03 4.15 -10.47
CA LEU A 156 -4.93 4.18 -11.92
C LEU A 156 -4.33 5.49 -12.45
N LEU A 157 -4.47 6.60 -11.74
CA LEU A 157 -3.95 7.88 -12.20
C LEU A 157 -2.42 7.88 -12.28
N LYS A 158 -1.73 7.26 -11.33
CA LYS A 158 -0.25 7.17 -11.37
C LYS A 158 0.27 6.35 -12.54
N GLU A 159 -0.54 5.46 -13.10
CA GLU A 159 -0.14 4.68 -14.28
C GLU A 159 0.07 5.56 -15.50
N TYR A 160 -0.76 6.61 -15.69
CA TYR A 160 -0.56 7.59 -16.76
C TYR A 160 0.61 8.52 -16.53
N ILE A 161 0.98 8.74 -15.25
CA ILE A 161 2.03 9.70 -14.88
C ILE A 161 3.42 9.07 -14.97
N SER A 162 3.59 7.83 -14.49
CA SER A 162 4.93 7.29 -14.25
C SER A 162 5.15 5.82 -14.61
N ARG A 163 4.12 4.95 -14.58
CA ARG A 163 4.34 3.51 -14.69
C ARG A 163 3.96 2.91 -16.06
N GLY A 164 2.90 3.40 -16.68
CA GLY A 164 2.50 3.00 -18.02
C GLY A 164 1.64 1.73 -18.16
N THR A 165 1.26 1.09 -17.05
CA THR A 165 0.43 -0.14 -17.08
C THR A 165 -1.06 0.17 -16.96
N TYR A 166 -1.58 1.01 -17.84
CA TYR A 166 -3.01 1.33 -17.90
C TYR A 166 -3.70 0.56 -19.05
N ILE A 167 -4.97 0.22 -18.84
CA ILE A 167 -5.80 -0.48 -19.84
C ILE A 167 -6.88 0.46 -20.37
N TYR A 168 -7.53 1.23 -19.50
CA TYR A 168 -8.67 2.08 -19.81
C TYR A 168 -8.30 3.54 -19.85
N PRO A 169 -9.05 4.39 -20.58
CA PRO A 169 -8.90 5.85 -20.51
C PRO A 169 -9.15 6.38 -19.08
N PRO A 170 -8.61 7.58 -18.72
CA PRO A 170 -8.67 8.12 -17.37
C PRO A 170 -10.08 8.17 -16.75
N LYS A 171 -11.08 8.62 -17.51
CA LYS A 171 -12.47 8.75 -17.03
C LYS A 171 -13.06 7.39 -16.65
N GLN A 172 -12.85 6.36 -17.47
CA GLN A 172 -13.30 4.99 -17.19
C GLN A 172 -12.55 4.37 -16.01
N SER A 173 -11.26 4.66 -15.90
CA SER A 173 -10.43 4.25 -14.78
C SER A 173 -10.93 4.83 -13.45
N LEU A 174 -11.23 6.13 -13.41
CA LEU A 174 -11.81 6.77 -12.22
C LEU A 174 -13.16 6.16 -11.84
N ARG A 175 -14.01 5.85 -12.83
CA ARG A 175 -15.28 5.16 -12.58
C ARG A 175 -15.08 3.80 -11.93
N LEU A 176 -14.19 2.97 -12.49
CA LEU A 176 -13.90 1.65 -11.94
C LEU A 176 -13.32 1.72 -10.52
N THR A 177 -12.42 2.68 -10.27
CA THR A 177 -11.88 2.91 -8.91
C THR A 177 -12.98 3.25 -7.92
N THR A 178 -13.92 4.11 -8.29
CA THR A 178 -15.04 4.50 -7.40
C THR A 178 -16.09 3.39 -7.26
N ASP A 179 -16.29 2.54 -8.28
CA ASP A 179 -17.11 1.32 -8.15
C ASP A 179 -16.54 0.38 -7.07
N ILE A 180 -15.22 0.23 -7.02
CA ILE A 180 -14.53 -0.55 -5.97
C ILE A 180 -14.69 0.09 -4.60
N PHE A 181 -14.65 1.43 -4.48
CA PHE A 181 -14.91 2.11 -3.20
C PHE A 181 -16.30 1.77 -2.66
N GLU A 182 -17.31 1.90 -3.51
CA GLU A 182 -18.69 1.58 -3.12
C GLU A 182 -18.83 0.11 -2.71
N TYR A 183 -18.26 -0.80 -3.51
CA TYR A 183 -18.29 -2.23 -3.22
C TYR A 183 -17.60 -2.56 -1.88
N CYS A 184 -16.37 -2.10 -1.69
CA CYS A 184 -15.61 -2.39 -0.48
C CYS A 184 -16.28 -1.82 0.78
N THR A 185 -16.91 -0.65 0.69
CA THR A 185 -17.62 -0.06 1.82
C THR A 185 -18.76 -0.96 2.31
N LYS A 186 -19.45 -1.64 1.39
CA LYS A 186 -20.59 -2.52 1.68
C LYS A 186 -20.18 -3.94 2.05
N GLU A 187 -19.31 -4.54 1.22
CA GLU A 187 -19.05 -5.99 1.26
C GLU A 187 -17.73 -6.35 1.98
N LEU A 188 -16.74 -5.44 2.00
CA LEU A 188 -15.40 -5.67 2.52
C LEU A 188 -14.96 -4.56 3.48
N PRO A 189 -15.65 -4.32 4.60
CA PRO A 189 -15.48 -3.13 5.45
C PRO A 189 -14.11 -3.00 6.10
N LYS A 190 -13.31 -4.06 6.13
CA LYS A 190 -11.93 -4.04 6.65
C LYS A 190 -10.88 -3.92 5.55
N TRP A 191 -11.28 -3.89 4.27
CA TRP A 191 -10.38 -3.79 3.13
C TRP A 191 -10.01 -2.34 2.83
N ASN A 192 -8.75 -2.08 2.50
CA ASN A 192 -8.32 -0.79 1.97
C ASN A 192 -8.52 -0.79 0.45
N SER A 193 -9.47 -0.01 -0.01
CA SER A 193 -9.95 -0.02 -1.40
C SER A 193 -8.99 0.66 -2.39
N ILE A 194 -7.99 1.40 -1.87
CA ILE A 194 -6.96 2.06 -2.65
C ILE A 194 -5.68 2.26 -1.84
N SER A 195 -4.54 2.26 -2.52
CA SER A 195 -3.26 2.75 -2.01
C SER A 195 -2.68 3.75 -3.00
N VAL A 196 -2.91 5.05 -2.75
CA VAL A 196 -2.47 6.13 -3.65
C VAL A 196 -0.95 6.26 -3.57
N SER A 197 -0.29 6.13 -4.72
CA SER A 197 1.14 5.86 -4.78
C SER A 197 1.97 7.04 -5.27
N GLY A 198 2.78 7.60 -4.39
CA GLY A 198 3.89 8.50 -4.72
C GLY A 198 5.17 7.75 -5.09
N TYR A 199 5.33 6.52 -4.60
CA TYR A 199 6.54 5.71 -4.80
C TYR A 199 7.00 5.66 -6.26
N HIS A 200 6.12 5.31 -7.18
CA HIS A 200 6.48 5.16 -8.60
C HIS A 200 6.90 6.49 -9.24
N MET A 201 6.27 7.58 -8.86
CA MET A 201 6.66 8.91 -9.31
C MET A 201 8.04 9.31 -8.78
N ALA A 202 8.32 8.97 -7.52
CA ALA A 202 9.62 9.19 -6.90
C ALA A 202 10.74 8.35 -7.54
N GLU A 203 10.47 7.08 -7.86
CA GLU A 203 11.40 6.19 -8.58
C GLU A 203 11.62 6.67 -10.03
N ALA A 204 10.65 7.37 -10.63
CA ALA A 204 10.78 8.02 -11.93
C ALA A 204 11.45 9.40 -11.88
N GLY A 205 11.90 9.87 -10.70
CA GLY A 205 12.70 11.09 -10.55
C GLY A 205 12.00 12.26 -9.85
N ALA A 206 10.77 12.12 -9.38
CA ALA A 206 10.12 13.17 -8.59
C ALA A 206 10.88 13.41 -7.27
N ASN A 207 11.06 14.66 -6.90
CA ASN A 207 11.62 15.03 -5.61
C ASN A 207 10.57 14.89 -4.48
N PRO A 208 10.95 14.97 -3.19
CA PRO A 208 10.02 14.79 -2.08
C PRO A 208 8.79 15.70 -2.09
N VAL A 209 8.94 16.94 -2.55
CA VAL A 209 7.82 17.90 -2.67
C VAL A 209 6.87 17.49 -3.79
N GLN A 210 7.41 17.10 -4.94
CA GLN A 210 6.62 16.61 -6.07
C GLN A 210 5.92 15.30 -5.74
N GLU A 211 6.59 14.39 -5.03
CA GLU A 211 6.00 13.13 -4.57
C GLU A 211 4.74 13.38 -3.75
N ILE A 212 4.80 14.25 -2.72
CA ILE A 212 3.63 14.61 -1.89
C ILE A 212 2.55 15.29 -2.75
N ALA A 213 2.93 16.31 -3.52
CA ALA A 213 1.99 17.13 -4.28
C ALA A 213 1.20 16.30 -5.30
N PHE A 214 1.87 15.47 -6.09
CA PHE A 214 1.22 14.63 -7.10
C PHE A 214 0.39 13.51 -6.47
N THR A 215 0.88 12.90 -5.40
CA THR A 215 0.13 11.88 -4.68
C THR A 215 -1.18 12.43 -4.12
N PHE A 216 -1.14 13.61 -3.50
CA PHE A 216 -2.36 14.22 -2.96
C PHE A 216 -3.28 14.79 -4.04
N ALA A 217 -2.74 15.27 -5.15
CA ALA A 217 -3.56 15.64 -6.31
C ALA A 217 -4.38 14.44 -6.83
N ASN A 218 -3.75 13.26 -6.96
CA ASN A 218 -4.44 12.04 -7.32
C ASN A 218 -5.49 11.64 -6.26
N ALA A 219 -5.13 11.68 -4.97
CA ALA A 219 -6.05 11.36 -3.89
C ALA A 219 -7.29 12.29 -3.86
N ILE A 220 -7.09 13.58 -4.08
CA ILE A 220 -8.17 14.58 -4.21
C ILE A 220 -9.08 14.22 -5.39
N ALA A 221 -8.51 13.90 -6.55
CA ALA A 221 -9.30 13.53 -7.72
C ALA A 221 -10.17 12.28 -7.47
N TYR A 222 -9.65 11.27 -6.78
CA TYR A 222 -10.43 10.10 -6.37
C TYR A 222 -11.55 10.45 -5.40
N LEU A 223 -11.30 11.31 -4.42
CA LEU A 223 -12.31 11.74 -3.45
C LEU A 223 -13.39 12.63 -4.10
N ASP A 224 -13.00 13.51 -5.02
CA ASP A 224 -13.95 14.32 -5.77
C ASP A 224 -14.89 13.42 -6.59
N CYS A 225 -14.37 12.40 -7.29
CA CYS A 225 -15.19 11.41 -7.99
C CYS A 225 -16.11 10.61 -7.05
N ALA A 226 -15.62 10.23 -5.87
CA ALA A 226 -16.44 9.54 -4.87
C ALA A 226 -17.58 10.44 -4.36
N LYS A 227 -17.31 11.72 -4.12
CA LYS A 227 -18.27 12.74 -3.72
C LYS A 227 -19.34 12.96 -4.78
N GLU A 228 -18.96 13.08 -6.05
CA GLU A 228 -19.88 13.22 -7.18
C GLU A 228 -20.86 12.04 -7.30
N ARG A 229 -20.43 10.85 -6.88
CA ARG A 229 -21.28 9.65 -6.82
C ARG A 229 -22.12 9.54 -5.55
N GLY A 230 -22.03 10.51 -4.63
CA GLY A 230 -22.77 10.50 -3.37
C GLY A 230 -22.23 9.54 -2.33
N LEU A 231 -20.97 9.06 -2.46
CA LEU A 231 -20.35 8.23 -1.44
C LEU A 231 -19.93 9.09 -0.23
N SER A 232 -19.98 8.50 0.95
CA SER A 232 -19.47 9.12 2.17
C SER A 232 -17.95 9.29 2.09
N ILE A 233 -17.50 10.54 2.09
CA ILE A 233 -16.06 10.83 2.07
C ILE A 233 -15.36 10.30 3.31
N GLU A 234 -16.00 10.33 4.48
CA GLU A 234 -15.43 9.78 5.72
C GLU A 234 -15.22 8.27 5.63
N ASP A 235 -16.17 7.54 5.03
CA ASP A 235 -16.07 6.09 4.87
C ASP A 235 -14.95 5.73 3.88
N VAL A 236 -14.91 6.39 2.71
CA VAL A 236 -13.88 6.17 1.70
C VAL A 236 -12.50 6.52 2.25
N ALA A 237 -12.31 7.71 2.82
CA ALA A 237 -11.03 8.18 3.34
C ALA A 237 -10.52 7.31 4.51
N SER A 238 -11.43 6.82 5.36
CA SER A 238 -11.09 5.89 6.44
C SER A 238 -10.50 4.56 5.94
N ARG A 239 -10.66 4.25 4.64
CA ARG A 239 -10.14 3.05 3.98
C ARG A 239 -9.11 3.36 2.89
N MET A 240 -8.80 4.62 2.67
CA MET A 240 -7.66 5.00 1.83
C MET A 240 -6.35 4.70 2.56
N SER A 241 -5.39 4.23 1.82
CA SER A 241 -3.99 4.13 2.22
C SER A 241 -3.10 4.80 1.17
N PHE A 242 -1.84 5.01 1.51
CA PHE A 242 -0.88 5.66 0.65
C PHE A 242 0.39 4.83 0.53
N PHE A 243 1.21 5.17 -0.44
CA PHE A 243 2.46 4.47 -0.69
C PHE A 243 3.54 5.46 -1.09
N PHE A 244 4.51 5.65 -0.21
CA PHE A 244 5.63 6.57 -0.41
C PHE A 244 6.97 5.85 -0.52
N VAL A 245 7.96 6.53 -1.12
CA VAL A 245 9.36 6.09 -1.08
C VAL A 245 10.00 6.49 0.25
N SER A 246 11.03 5.76 0.67
CA SER A 246 11.99 6.25 1.66
C SER A 246 13.40 6.17 1.10
N ARG A 247 14.10 7.31 1.09
CA ARG A 247 15.45 7.49 0.56
C ARG A 247 16.50 7.55 1.66
N THR A 248 17.76 7.61 1.31
CA THR A 248 18.89 7.70 2.25
C THR A 248 19.07 9.10 2.87
N THR A 249 18.38 10.12 2.39
CA THR A 249 18.39 11.49 2.91
C THR A 249 17.54 11.60 4.18
N VAL A 250 17.97 10.98 5.28
CA VAL A 250 17.18 10.72 6.49
C VAL A 250 16.39 11.94 6.98
N LEU A 251 17.02 13.09 7.14
CA LEU A 251 16.34 14.29 7.68
C LEU A 251 15.27 14.85 6.74
N GLU A 252 15.51 14.79 5.43
CA GLU A 252 14.54 15.23 4.42
C GLU A 252 13.35 14.28 4.36
N GLU A 253 13.58 12.97 4.44
CA GLU A 253 12.52 11.97 4.46
C GLU A 253 11.64 12.09 5.72
N VAL A 254 12.27 12.27 6.89
CA VAL A 254 11.53 12.55 8.14
C VAL A 254 10.67 13.81 7.99
N ALA A 255 11.23 14.89 7.43
CA ALA A 255 10.47 16.13 7.19
C ALA A 255 9.32 15.89 6.19
N LYS A 256 9.56 15.12 5.12
CA LYS A 256 8.55 14.72 4.13
C LYS A 256 7.36 13.99 4.78
N PHE A 257 7.61 12.95 5.57
CA PHE A 257 6.54 12.19 6.22
C PHE A 257 5.76 13.01 7.25
N ARG A 258 6.44 13.90 7.97
CA ARG A 258 5.79 14.84 8.90
C ARG A 258 4.88 15.83 8.16
N ALA A 259 5.40 16.45 7.10
CA ALA A 259 4.63 17.38 6.25
C ALA A 259 3.45 16.68 5.59
N ALA A 260 3.66 15.47 5.06
CA ALA A 260 2.60 14.70 4.41
C ALA A 260 1.42 14.43 5.37
N ARG A 261 1.68 14.01 6.61
CA ARG A 261 0.62 13.79 7.60
C ARG A 261 -0.17 15.06 7.89
N GLN A 262 0.53 16.17 8.10
CA GLN A 262 -0.09 17.47 8.38
C GLN A 262 -0.94 17.96 7.21
N ILE A 263 -0.39 17.97 6.00
CA ILE A 263 -1.07 18.44 4.78
C ILE A 263 -2.33 17.60 4.52
N TRP A 264 -2.22 16.27 4.63
CA TRP A 264 -3.38 15.40 4.43
C TRP A 264 -4.51 15.70 5.42
N ALA A 265 -4.20 15.81 6.70
CA ALA A 265 -5.18 16.13 7.73
C ALA A 265 -5.88 17.48 7.47
N GLN A 266 -5.13 18.50 7.02
CA GLN A 266 -5.67 19.80 6.63
C GLN A 266 -6.57 19.68 5.39
N ILE A 267 -6.15 18.98 4.34
CA ILE A 267 -6.98 18.75 3.15
C ILE A 267 -8.31 18.09 3.53
N MET A 268 -8.28 17.05 4.35
CA MET A 268 -9.49 16.35 4.76
C MET A 268 -10.44 17.25 5.55
N LYS A 269 -9.91 18.04 6.48
CA LYS A 269 -10.71 18.95 7.29
C LYS A 269 -11.22 20.16 6.50
N GLU A 270 -10.34 20.85 5.78
CA GLU A 270 -10.64 22.15 5.18
C GLU A 270 -11.36 22.03 3.82
N ARG A 271 -10.94 21.07 2.97
CA ARG A 271 -11.55 20.88 1.66
C ARG A 271 -12.79 19.98 1.70
N PHE A 272 -12.73 18.88 2.45
CA PHE A 272 -13.78 17.87 2.45
C PHE A 272 -14.72 17.96 3.66
N GLY A 273 -14.42 18.81 4.64
CA GLY A 273 -15.26 19.01 5.83
C GLY A 273 -15.34 17.79 6.75
N VAL A 274 -14.34 16.90 6.70
CA VAL A 274 -14.28 15.66 7.48
C VAL A 274 -14.12 15.99 8.95
N THR A 275 -14.87 15.29 9.80
CA THR A 275 -14.84 15.43 11.26
C THR A 275 -14.20 14.22 11.95
N SER A 276 -14.23 13.05 11.31
CA SER A 276 -13.63 11.81 11.82
C SER A 276 -12.10 11.88 11.79
N GLU A 277 -11.46 11.76 12.94
CA GLU A 277 -9.99 11.69 13.04
C GLU A 277 -9.43 10.54 12.17
N ARG A 278 -10.11 9.39 12.15
CA ARG A 278 -9.69 8.23 11.36
C ARG A 278 -9.61 8.54 9.86
N ALA A 279 -10.52 9.33 9.33
CA ALA A 279 -10.51 9.75 7.93
C ALA A 279 -9.41 10.79 7.64
N MET A 280 -8.97 11.55 8.66
CA MET A 280 -7.86 12.49 8.58
C MET A 280 -6.48 11.82 8.74
N HIS A 281 -6.42 10.58 9.20
CA HIS A 281 -5.15 9.86 9.38
C HIS A 281 -4.52 9.50 8.02
N LEU A 282 -3.32 9.99 7.76
CA LEU A 282 -2.50 9.51 6.64
C LEU A 282 -1.88 8.16 6.99
N ARG A 283 -2.53 7.07 6.56
CA ARG A 283 -2.01 5.72 6.72
C ARG A 283 -1.27 5.32 5.47
N PHE A 284 -0.02 4.95 5.58
CA PHE A 284 0.78 4.64 4.41
C PHE A 284 1.73 3.47 4.63
N HIS A 285 2.04 2.79 3.53
CA HIS A 285 3.18 1.92 3.36
C HIS A 285 4.37 2.74 2.88
N THR A 286 5.56 2.38 3.31
CA THR A 286 6.80 2.97 2.79
C THR A 286 7.67 1.87 2.23
N GLN A 287 8.15 2.06 1.01
CA GLN A 287 9.16 1.19 0.42
C GLN A 287 10.50 1.92 0.37
N THR A 288 11.55 1.21 0.73
CA THR A 288 12.93 1.67 0.55
C THR A 288 13.24 1.85 -0.94
N ALA A 289 13.90 2.98 -1.29
CA ALA A 289 14.12 3.39 -2.67
C ALA A 289 14.98 2.39 -3.46
N GLY A 290 14.40 1.78 -4.48
CA GLY A 290 15.10 0.85 -5.37
C GLY A 290 16.17 1.55 -6.22
N VAL A 291 15.88 2.74 -6.73
CA VAL A 291 16.80 3.53 -7.58
C VAL A 291 18.10 3.93 -6.90
N GLN A 292 18.16 3.88 -5.57
CA GLN A 292 19.39 4.17 -4.81
C GLN A 292 20.27 2.94 -4.55
N LEU A 293 19.81 1.76 -4.97
CA LEU A 293 20.58 0.52 -4.83
C LEU A 293 21.38 0.27 -6.09
N THR A 294 22.57 -0.28 -5.92
CA THR A 294 23.46 -0.59 -7.05
C THR A 294 23.89 -2.05 -7.03
N ALA A 295 23.82 -2.69 -8.21
CA ALA A 295 24.25 -4.07 -8.39
C ALA A 295 25.76 -4.26 -8.18
N GLN A 296 26.57 -3.21 -8.43
CA GLN A 296 28.01 -3.24 -8.28
C GLN A 296 28.51 -3.28 -6.83
N GLN A 297 27.63 -2.94 -5.88
CA GLN A 297 27.98 -2.87 -4.46
C GLN A 297 26.88 -3.51 -3.59
N PRO A 298 26.58 -4.81 -3.78
CA PRO A 298 25.42 -5.44 -3.13
C PRO A 298 25.49 -5.41 -1.59
N GLU A 299 26.69 -5.57 -1.02
CA GLU A 299 26.89 -5.54 0.43
C GLU A 299 26.59 -4.15 1.03
N LEU A 300 26.95 -3.06 0.33
CA LEU A 300 26.67 -1.70 0.77
C LEU A 300 25.17 -1.37 0.67
N ASN A 301 24.40 -2.12 -0.11
CA ASN A 301 22.95 -1.95 -0.16
C ASN A 301 22.28 -2.27 1.18
N LEU A 302 22.85 -3.13 2.02
CA LEU A 302 22.38 -3.36 3.38
C LEU A 302 22.37 -2.07 4.20
N VAL A 303 23.45 -1.29 4.11
CA VAL A 303 23.57 0.00 4.80
C VAL A 303 22.60 1.03 4.22
N ARG A 304 22.48 1.09 2.88
CA ARG A 304 21.53 2.00 2.22
C ARG A 304 20.10 1.72 2.65
N VAL A 305 19.67 0.45 2.62
CA VAL A 305 18.33 0.03 3.04
C VAL A 305 18.10 0.29 4.53
N ALA A 306 19.11 0.08 5.38
CA ALA A 306 19.00 0.38 6.81
C ALA A 306 18.76 1.88 7.07
N LEU A 307 19.45 2.77 6.36
CA LEU A 307 19.24 4.22 6.45
C LEU A 307 17.86 4.63 5.93
N GLN A 308 17.42 4.05 4.81
CA GLN A 308 16.09 4.27 4.26
C GLN A 308 14.99 3.82 5.23
N ALA A 309 15.14 2.64 5.84
CA ALA A 309 14.20 2.15 6.85
C ALA A 309 14.18 3.04 8.10
N LEU A 310 15.35 3.48 8.59
CA LEU A 310 15.47 4.40 9.73
C LEU A 310 14.74 5.72 9.49
N ALA A 311 14.77 6.25 8.26
CA ALA A 311 14.07 7.47 7.90
C ALA A 311 12.53 7.33 7.92
N ALA A 312 12.02 6.12 7.78
CA ALA A 312 10.58 5.82 7.68
C ALA A 312 9.92 5.50 9.04
N VAL A 313 10.71 5.12 10.06
CA VAL A 313 10.19 4.62 11.36
C VAL A 313 10.44 5.58 12.57
#